data_15e93d924d9e1ec52db189a33770aeea
#
_entry.id   15e93d924d9e1ec52db189a33770aeea
#
_cell.length_a   1.000
_cell.length_b   1.000
_cell.length_c   1.000
_cell.angle_alpha   90.00
_cell.angle_beta   90.00
_cell.angle_gamma   90.00
#
_symmetry.space_group_name_H-M   'P 1'
#
loop_
_entity.id
_entity.type
_entity.pdbx_description
1 polymer ?
#
loop_
_entity_poly.entity_id
_entity_poly.type
_entity_poly.pdbx_seq_one_letter_code
_entity_poly.pdbx_strand_id
1 'polypeptide(L)'
;MTERAAALGATGIVRRYGDVTALDQVSLQVAAGECVALVGESGSGKTTLLRCFNKMVVPDAGQITVDGQDVAPMDAVQLRRRTGYVPQDGGLMPHWRVQRNVEMVPWLRELPDRAGLAREALTLVGLSPDRFGTRWPHELSGGQRQRVAIARALAAHPKVLLLDEPLGALDAISRGDLQDAIVELRQRLTITMVLVTHDLREATRLGDRIAVMRAGQIEQQAPTSELYASPATPYVAELLRRAEGGRVHP
;
A
#
# COMPACT_ATOMS: atom_id res chain seq x y z
N MET A 1 -1.23 20.34 -18.74
CA MET A 1 -1.00 19.46 -17.57
C MET A 1 0.39 18.84 -17.75
N THR A 2 1.36 19.23 -16.95
CA THR A 2 2.72 18.65 -17.03
C THR A 2 2.63 17.19 -16.56
N GLU A 3 2.96 16.27 -17.44
CA GLU A 3 3.00 14.84 -17.14
C GLU A 3 4.01 14.61 -15.98
N ARG A 4 3.51 14.26 -14.81
CA ARG A 4 4.38 13.96 -13.66
C ARG A 4 5.15 12.68 -13.97
N ALA A 5 6.47 12.72 -13.82
CA ALA A 5 7.30 11.55 -14.02
C ALA A 5 6.80 10.37 -13.16
N ALA A 6 6.78 9.17 -13.73
CA ALA A 6 6.35 7.97 -13.00
C ALA A 6 7.33 7.66 -11.87
N ALA A 7 6.83 7.58 -10.64
CA ALA A 7 7.60 7.16 -9.47
C ALA A 7 7.69 5.64 -9.35
N LEU A 8 6.64 4.92 -9.82
CA LEU A 8 6.62 3.47 -9.93
C LEU A 8 6.18 3.07 -11.32
N GLY A 9 6.83 2.08 -11.89
CA GLY A 9 6.48 1.49 -13.18
C GLY A 9 6.53 -0.03 -13.13
N ALA A 10 5.51 -0.65 -13.73
CA ALA A 10 5.48 -2.05 -14.08
C ALA A 10 5.15 -2.12 -15.58
N THR A 11 5.93 -2.85 -16.37
CA THR A 11 5.74 -2.95 -17.82
C THR A 11 5.82 -4.41 -18.24
N GLY A 12 4.69 -4.96 -18.73
CA GLY A 12 4.60 -6.32 -19.25
C GLY A 12 4.97 -7.40 -18.22
N ILE A 13 4.60 -7.22 -16.97
CA ILE A 13 5.00 -8.12 -15.87
C ILE A 13 4.31 -9.46 -15.99
N VAL A 14 5.12 -10.51 -16.01
CA VAL A 14 4.66 -11.90 -15.93
C VAL A 14 5.22 -12.54 -14.66
N ARG A 15 4.36 -13.25 -13.91
CA ARG A 15 4.80 -14.08 -12.78
C ARG A 15 3.99 -15.36 -12.69
N ARG A 16 4.68 -16.50 -12.62
CA ARG A 16 4.11 -17.83 -12.51
C ARG A 16 4.55 -18.53 -11.22
N TYR A 17 3.66 -19.33 -10.66
CA TYR A 17 3.92 -20.22 -9.54
C TYR A 17 3.45 -21.63 -9.93
N GLY A 18 4.37 -22.47 -10.38
CA GLY A 18 4.02 -23.72 -11.02
C GLY A 18 3.13 -23.49 -12.23
N ASP A 19 1.95 -24.10 -12.26
CA ASP A 19 0.98 -23.97 -13.36
C ASP A 19 0.09 -22.72 -13.26
N VAL A 20 0.20 -21.95 -12.16
CA VAL A 20 -0.63 -20.76 -11.93
C VAL A 20 0.09 -19.52 -12.43
N THR A 21 -0.48 -18.81 -13.40
CA THR A 21 -0.05 -17.49 -13.82
C THR A 21 -0.67 -16.43 -12.89
N ALA A 22 0.12 -15.91 -11.95
CA ALA A 22 -0.32 -14.92 -10.99
C ALA A 22 -0.33 -13.49 -11.55
N LEU A 23 0.55 -13.19 -12.52
CA LEU A 23 0.56 -11.95 -13.30
C LEU A 23 0.78 -12.31 -14.77
N ASP A 24 -0.02 -11.73 -15.65
CA ASP A 24 0.01 -11.96 -17.09
C ASP A 24 0.03 -10.61 -17.82
N GLN A 25 1.22 -10.23 -18.33
CA GLN A 25 1.47 -9.00 -19.09
C GLN A 25 0.98 -7.71 -18.40
N VAL A 26 1.06 -7.65 -17.06
CA VAL A 26 0.57 -6.53 -16.28
C VAL A 26 1.42 -5.29 -16.50
N SER A 27 0.77 -4.17 -16.84
CA SER A 27 1.41 -2.85 -16.95
C SER A 27 0.68 -1.82 -16.10
N LEU A 28 1.44 -1.10 -15.25
CA LEU A 28 0.95 -0.07 -14.34
C LEU A 28 1.99 1.03 -14.20
N GLN A 29 1.54 2.29 -14.29
CA GLN A 29 2.37 3.47 -14.00
C GLN A 29 1.72 4.24 -12.85
N VAL A 30 2.52 4.67 -11.87
CA VAL A 30 2.08 5.50 -10.74
C VAL A 30 2.92 6.76 -10.73
N ALA A 31 2.26 7.91 -10.86
CA ALA A 31 2.94 9.21 -10.86
C ALA A 31 3.47 9.57 -9.46
N ALA A 32 4.46 10.46 -9.41
CA ALA A 32 4.99 10.94 -8.13
C ALA A 32 3.89 11.64 -7.31
N GLY A 33 3.71 11.20 -6.06
CA GLY A 33 2.69 11.70 -5.13
C GLY A 33 1.27 11.18 -5.41
N GLU A 34 1.08 10.28 -6.40
CA GLU A 34 -0.19 9.63 -6.69
C GLU A 34 -0.41 8.42 -5.74
N CYS A 35 -1.68 8.17 -5.41
CA CYS A 35 -2.11 6.92 -4.79
C CYS A 35 -2.93 6.09 -5.77
N VAL A 36 -2.43 4.93 -6.15
CA VAL A 36 -3.17 3.95 -6.96
C VAL A 36 -3.67 2.82 -6.07
N ALA A 37 -4.97 2.58 -6.09
CA ALA A 37 -5.58 1.43 -5.41
C ALA A 37 -5.73 0.25 -6.37
N LEU A 38 -5.18 -0.90 -6.00
CA LEU A 38 -5.34 -2.18 -6.69
C LEU A 38 -6.54 -2.92 -6.08
N VAL A 39 -7.58 -3.16 -6.88
CA VAL A 39 -8.82 -3.81 -6.43
C VAL A 39 -9.10 -5.06 -7.25
N GLY A 40 -9.75 -6.04 -6.66
CA GLY A 40 -10.14 -7.28 -7.32
C GLY A 40 -10.33 -8.43 -6.33
N GLU A 41 -10.80 -9.57 -6.81
CA GLU A 41 -11.01 -10.76 -5.99
C GLU A 41 -9.72 -11.32 -5.40
N SER A 42 -9.84 -12.18 -4.37
CA SER A 42 -8.69 -12.91 -3.84
C SER A 42 -8.06 -13.75 -4.97
N GLY A 43 -6.73 -13.77 -5.02
CA GLY A 43 -6.00 -14.49 -6.08
C GLY A 43 -5.88 -13.74 -7.41
N SER A 44 -6.40 -12.50 -7.56
CA SER A 44 -6.28 -11.74 -8.82
C SER A 44 -4.89 -11.20 -9.13
N GLY A 45 -3.89 -11.36 -8.24
CA GLY A 45 -2.50 -10.94 -8.47
C GLY A 45 -2.06 -9.64 -7.79
N LYS A 46 -2.96 -8.91 -7.09
CA LYS A 46 -2.68 -7.59 -6.46
C LYS A 46 -1.46 -7.58 -5.55
N THR A 47 -1.43 -8.45 -4.55
CA THR A 47 -0.31 -8.58 -3.61
C THR A 47 0.98 -9.01 -4.33
N THR A 48 0.88 -9.85 -5.35
CA THR A 48 2.03 -10.26 -6.18
C THR A 48 2.63 -9.06 -6.91
N LEU A 49 1.78 -8.25 -7.56
CA LEU A 49 2.21 -7.02 -8.24
C LEU A 49 2.82 -6.02 -7.26
N LEU A 50 2.14 -5.77 -6.11
CA LEU A 50 2.65 -4.89 -5.07
C LEU A 50 4.06 -5.30 -4.61
N ARG A 51 4.27 -6.61 -4.40
CA ARG A 51 5.55 -7.17 -3.95
C ARG A 51 6.65 -7.18 -5.00
N CYS A 52 6.32 -6.98 -6.27
CA CYS A 52 7.33 -6.76 -7.31
C CYS A 52 8.04 -5.41 -7.13
N PHE A 53 7.35 -4.35 -6.70
CA PHE A 53 7.95 -3.03 -6.50
C PHE A 53 9.02 -2.98 -5.40
N ASN A 54 8.98 -3.88 -4.43
CA ASN A 54 10.01 -3.97 -3.38
C ASN A 54 10.91 -5.22 -3.50
N LYS A 55 10.86 -5.90 -4.65
CA LYS A 55 11.66 -7.11 -4.89
C LYS A 55 11.43 -8.24 -3.88
N MET A 56 10.26 -8.29 -3.20
CA MET A 56 9.83 -9.48 -2.45
C MET A 56 9.38 -10.58 -3.41
N VAL A 57 8.89 -10.20 -4.58
CA VAL A 57 8.63 -11.07 -5.73
C VAL A 57 9.46 -10.56 -6.89
N VAL A 58 10.19 -11.47 -7.55
CA VAL A 58 10.92 -11.18 -8.79
C VAL A 58 10.05 -11.68 -9.93
N PRO A 59 9.66 -10.83 -10.90
CA PRO A 59 8.89 -11.27 -12.06
C PRO A 59 9.71 -12.19 -12.96
N ASP A 60 9.03 -13.07 -13.70
CA ASP A 60 9.67 -13.97 -14.67
C ASP A 60 9.95 -13.24 -16.00
N ALA A 61 9.15 -12.19 -16.31
CA ALA A 61 9.36 -11.29 -17.45
C ALA A 61 8.80 -9.91 -17.17
N GLY A 62 9.18 -8.92 -18.00
CA GLY A 62 8.81 -7.53 -17.86
C GLY A 62 9.82 -6.73 -17.04
N GLN A 63 9.49 -5.46 -16.79
CA GLN A 63 10.38 -4.52 -16.10
C GLN A 63 9.65 -3.80 -14.98
N ILE A 64 10.27 -3.72 -13.80
CA ILE A 64 9.82 -2.90 -12.66
C ILE A 64 10.77 -1.72 -12.50
N THR A 65 10.22 -0.52 -12.36
CA THR A 65 11.00 0.69 -12.05
C THR A 65 10.50 1.35 -10.76
N VAL A 66 11.44 1.89 -9.98
CA VAL A 66 11.20 2.71 -8.79
C VAL A 66 12.04 3.98 -8.89
N ASP A 67 11.43 5.15 -8.74
CA ASP A 67 12.06 6.46 -9.01
C ASP A 67 12.71 6.50 -10.41
N GLY A 68 12.06 5.91 -11.42
CA GLY A 68 12.55 5.84 -12.81
C GLY A 68 13.74 4.89 -13.04
N GLN A 69 14.19 4.18 -12.02
CA GLN A 69 15.32 3.24 -12.09
C GLN A 69 14.82 1.80 -12.12
N ASP A 70 15.39 0.98 -13.02
CA ASP A 70 15.12 -0.46 -13.06
C ASP A 70 15.56 -1.13 -11.75
N VAL A 71 14.66 -1.88 -11.13
CA VAL A 71 14.96 -2.59 -9.88
C VAL A 71 15.73 -3.89 -10.10
N ALA A 72 15.79 -4.43 -11.30
CA ALA A 72 16.41 -5.72 -11.57
C ALA A 72 17.88 -5.79 -11.11
N PRO A 73 18.76 -4.79 -11.39
CA PRO A 73 20.13 -4.79 -10.92
C PRO A 73 20.29 -4.34 -9.45
N MET A 74 19.25 -3.79 -8.81
CA MET A 74 19.35 -3.24 -7.46
C MET A 74 19.50 -4.35 -6.41
N ASP A 75 20.26 -4.07 -5.35
CA ASP A 75 20.26 -4.88 -4.14
C ASP A 75 18.87 -4.82 -3.47
N ALA A 76 18.27 -5.98 -3.21
CA ALA A 76 16.92 -6.09 -2.69
C ALA A 76 16.79 -5.51 -1.27
N VAL A 77 17.84 -5.59 -0.44
CA VAL A 77 17.84 -5.07 0.92
C VAL A 77 17.85 -3.55 0.88
N GLN A 78 18.69 -2.96 0.02
CA GLN A 78 18.76 -1.51 -0.15
C GLN A 78 17.44 -0.94 -0.70
N LEU A 79 16.82 -1.61 -1.67
CA LEU A 79 15.50 -1.21 -2.21
C LEU A 79 14.43 -1.23 -1.10
N ARG A 80 14.34 -2.32 -0.33
CA ARG A 80 13.37 -2.45 0.77
C ARG A 80 13.58 -1.43 1.89
N ARG A 81 14.83 -1.06 2.19
CA ARG A 81 15.13 -0.01 3.17
C ARG A 81 14.67 1.39 2.74
N ARG A 82 14.51 1.62 1.42
CA ARG A 82 14.06 2.91 0.85
C ARG A 82 12.57 2.96 0.58
N THR A 83 11.90 1.79 0.53
CA THR A 83 10.48 1.65 0.23
C THR A 83 9.72 1.30 1.50
N GLY A 84 8.74 2.09 1.88
CA GLY A 84 7.83 1.76 2.98
C GLY A 84 6.93 0.60 2.56
N TYR A 85 6.82 -0.43 3.39
CA TYR A 85 5.93 -1.57 3.15
C TYR A 85 5.18 -1.93 4.42
N VAL A 86 3.87 -2.03 4.31
CA VAL A 86 2.97 -2.46 5.37
C VAL A 86 2.28 -3.74 4.93
N PRO A 87 2.63 -4.91 5.51
CA PRO A 87 1.95 -6.17 5.20
C PRO A 87 0.57 -6.22 5.86
N GLN A 88 -0.28 -7.14 5.38
CA GLN A 88 -1.66 -7.30 5.81
C GLN A 88 -1.82 -7.51 7.33
N ASP A 89 -0.92 -8.25 7.95
CA ASP A 89 -0.90 -8.52 9.41
C ASP A 89 -0.17 -7.44 10.22
N GLY A 90 0.29 -6.35 9.58
CA GLY A 90 1.13 -5.30 10.15
C GLY A 90 2.57 -5.72 10.40
N GLY A 91 2.88 -7.00 10.60
CA GLY A 91 4.22 -7.57 10.73
C GLY A 91 5.06 -6.99 11.88
N LEU A 92 4.44 -6.57 12.99
CA LEU A 92 5.17 -6.03 14.16
C LEU A 92 5.95 -7.14 14.87
N MET A 93 7.14 -6.79 15.35
CA MET A 93 7.94 -7.69 16.21
C MET A 93 7.26 -7.80 17.58
N PRO A 94 6.70 -8.96 17.96
CA PRO A 94 5.89 -9.09 19.19
C PRO A 94 6.70 -8.90 20.46
N HIS A 95 8.00 -9.15 20.42
CA HIS A 95 8.97 -9.02 21.52
C HIS A 95 9.69 -7.66 21.54
N TRP A 96 9.21 -6.67 20.77
CA TRP A 96 9.69 -5.30 20.79
C TRP A 96 8.56 -4.34 21.18
N ARG A 97 8.89 -3.33 21.96
CA ARG A 97 7.97 -2.23 22.25
C ARG A 97 7.63 -1.45 20.98
N VAL A 98 6.53 -0.71 20.99
CA VAL A 98 6.04 0.10 19.87
C VAL A 98 7.15 1.01 19.33
N GLN A 99 7.79 1.81 20.17
CA GLN A 99 8.86 2.71 19.76
C GLN A 99 9.98 1.95 19.02
N ARG A 100 10.45 0.83 19.57
CA ARG A 100 11.51 0.02 18.94
C ARG A 100 11.06 -0.61 17.62
N ASN A 101 9.80 -0.99 17.49
CA ASN A 101 9.24 -1.43 16.21
C ASN A 101 9.34 -0.33 15.16
N VAL A 102 9.02 0.92 15.51
CA VAL A 102 9.06 2.06 14.60
C VAL A 102 10.49 2.48 14.29
N GLU A 103 11.41 2.41 15.26
CA GLU A 103 12.85 2.67 15.07
C GLU A 103 13.56 1.69 14.14
N MET A 104 12.93 0.56 13.79
CA MET A 104 13.58 -0.53 13.07
C MET A 104 14.17 -0.09 11.71
N VAL A 105 13.41 0.62 10.90
CA VAL A 105 13.91 1.05 9.58
C VAL A 105 14.95 2.16 9.69
N PRO A 106 14.78 3.22 10.51
CA PRO A 106 15.85 4.16 10.84
C PRO A 106 17.14 3.48 11.33
N TRP A 107 16.99 2.45 12.17
CA TRP A 107 18.14 1.68 12.66
C TRP A 107 18.86 0.92 11.52
N LEU A 108 18.12 0.23 10.66
CA LEU A 108 18.68 -0.50 9.52
C LEU A 108 19.34 0.41 8.48
N ARG A 109 18.92 1.69 8.41
CA ARG A 109 19.48 2.72 7.53
C ARG A 109 20.57 3.56 8.20
N GLU A 110 20.90 3.25 9.46
CA GLU A 110 21.90 3.98 10.26
C GLU A 110 21.59 5.49 10.33
N LEU A 111 20.31 5.87 10.31
CA LEU A 111 19.90 7.26 10.39
C LEU A 111 20.19 7.84 11.78
N PRO A 112 20.60 9.13 11.87
CA PRO A 112 20.69 9.81 13.14
C PRO A 112 19.31 9.99 13.76
N ASP A 113 19.26 10.22 15.09
CA ASP A 113 18.03 10.49 15.86
C ASP A 113 16.86 9.52 15.58
N ARG A 114 17.11 8.23 15.67
CA ARG A 114 16.11 7.18 15.45
C ARG A 114 14.88 7.33 16.34
N ALA A 115 15.11 7.78 17.58
CA ALA A 115 14.03 7.99 18.55
C ALA A 115 13.13 9.18 18.14
N GLY A 116 13.71 10.30 17.69
CA GLY A 116 12.96 11.43 17.16
C GLY A 116 12.15 11.06 15.93
N LEU A 117 12.77 10.36 14.96
CA LEU A 117 12.08 9.85 13.77
C LEU A 117 10.91 8.93 14.10
N ALA A 118 11.07 8.04 15.09
CA ALA A 118 10.00 7.16 15.53
C ALA A 118 8.86 7.94 16.22
N ARG A 119 9.17 8.94 17.03
CA ARG A 119 8.17 9.80 17.67
C ARG A 119 7.40 10.62 16.67
N GLU A 120 8.08 11.19 15.68
CA GLU A 120 7.45 11.90 14.56
C GLU A 120 6.50 10.99 13.80
N ALA A 121 6.95 9.80 13.40
CA ALA A 121 6.14 8.85 12.66
C ALA A 121 4.90 8.36 13.43
N LEU A 122 5.02 8.14 14.76
CA LEU A 122 3.88 7.82 15.62
C LEU A 122 2.88 8.98 15.66
N THR A 123 3.35 10.22 15.76
CA THR A 123 2.49 11.41 15.76
C THR A 123 1.76 11.56 14.43
N LEU A 124 2.42 11.30 13.28
CA LEU A 124 1.82 11.35 11.96
C LEU A 124 0.63 10.39 11.79
N VAL A 125 0.64 9.24 12.47
CA VAL A 125 -0.46 8.29 12.45
C VAL A 125 -1.46 8.47 13.60
N GLY A 126 -1.40 9.58 14.34
CA GLY A 126 -2.32 9.92 15.43
C GLY A 126 -2.09 9.11 16.72
N LEU A 127 -0.89 8.56 16.93
CA LEU A 127 -0.51 7.86 18.16
C LEU A 127 0.46 8.73 18.99
N SER A 128 0.04 9.11 20.22
CA SER A 128 0.93 9.82 21.15
C SER A 128 2.15 8.96 21.50
N PRO A 129 3.39 9.39 21.18
CA PRO A 129 4.60 8.62 21.48
C PRO A 129 4.76 8.31 22.97
N ASP A 130 4.42 9.27 23.84
CA ASP A 130 4.57 9.12 25.30
C ASP A 130 3.60 8.07 25.86
N ARG A 131 2.41 7.97 25.29
CA ARG A 131 1.38 7.00 25.69
C ARG A 131 1.60 5.62 25.10
N PHE A 132 2.05 5.53 23.84
CA PHE A 132 2.08 4.27 23.10
C PHE A 132 3.49 3.69 22.96
N GLY A 133 4.55 4.52 22.97
CA GLY A 133 5.91 4.11 22.67
C GLY A 133 6.45 2.96 23.55
N THR A 134 6.03 2.93 24.82
CA THR A 134 6.45 1.92 25.79
C THR A 134 5.57 0.65 25.80
N ARG A 135 4.45 0.64 25.07
CA ARG A 135 3.55 -0.52 25.00
C ARG A 135 4.12 -1.63 24.14
N TRP A 136 3.59 -2.83 24.34
CA TRP A 136 3.85 -4.00 23.51
C TRP A 136 2.76 -4.14 22.44
N PRO A 137 3.03 -4.79 21.29
CA PRO A 137 2.02 -5.00 20.24
C PRO A 137 0.74 -5.70 20.73
N HIS A 138 0.83 -6.62 21.67
CA HIS A 138 -0.33 -7.33 22.23
C HIS A 138 -1.24 -6.45 23.12
N GLU A 139 -0.75 -5.31 23.58
CA GLU A 139 -1.52 -4.33 24.38
C GLU A 139 -2.29 -3.33 23.50
N LEU A 140 -2.19 -3.46 22.17
CA LEU A 140 -2.80 -2.56 21.19
C LEU A 140 -4.07 -3.18 20.60
N SER A 141 -5.06 -2.32 20.26
CA SER A 141 -6.15 -2.72 19.38
C SER A 141 -5.64 -3.04 17.96
N GLY A 142 -6.46 -3.72 17.15
CA GLY A 142 -6.12 -4.00 15.74
C GLY A 142 -5.73 -2.74 14.96
N GLY A 143 -6.57 -1.68 15.06
CA GLY A 143 -6.30 -0.39 14.41
C GLY A 143 -5.04 0.30 14.91
N GLN A 144 -4.76 0.23 16.23
CA GLN A 144 -3.52 0.76 16.79
C GLN A 144 -2.29 0.00 16.29
N ARG A 145 -2.34 -1.35 16.20
CA ARG A 145 -1.25 -2.14 15.62
C ARG A 145 -0.98 -1.74 14.17
N GLN A 146 -2.04 -1.55 13.39
CA GLN A 146 -1.91 -1.16 11.98
C GLN A 146 -1.33 0.26 11.83
N ARG A 147 -1.75 1.22 12.67
CA ARG A 147 -1.13 2.56 12.73
C ARG A 147 0.36 2.48 13.08
N VAL A 148 0.77 1.63 14.03
CA VAL A 148 2.20 1.41 14.35
C VAL A 148 2.96 0.82 13.15
N ALA A 149 2.36 -0.12 12.41
CA ALA A 149 2.98 -0.68 11.21
C ALA A 149 3.18 0.38 10.11
N ILE A 150 2.21 1.28 9.92
CA ILE A 150 2.33 2.43 9.02
C ILE A 150 3.41 3.40 9.53
N ALA A 151 3.43 3.74 10.83
CA ALA A 151 4.46 4.58 11.42
C ALA A 151 5.87 4.01 11.18
N ARG A 152 6.06 2.69 11.38
CA ARG A 152 7.32 2.00 11.09
C ARG A 152 7.75 2.16 9.63
N ALA A 153 6.80 2.02 8.69
CA ALA A 153 7.07 2.16 7.27
C ALA A 153 7.45 3.61 6.89
N LEU A 154 6.91 4.60 7.60
CA LEU A 154 7.14 6.04 7.36
C LEU A 154 8.39 6.59 8.06
N ALA A 155 8.85 5.96 9.14
CA ALA A 155 9.87 6.52 10.04
C ALA A 155 11.22 6.85 9.37
N ALA A 156 11.48 6.30 8.18
CA ALA A 156 12.68 6.60 7.41
C ALA A 156 12.40 7.54 6.21
N HIS A 157 11.28 8.25 6.21
CA HIS A 157 10.82 9.19 5.17
C HIS A 157 10.91 8.59 3.75
N PRO A 158 10.21 7.46 3.46
CA PRO A 158 10.23 6.86 2.14
C PRO A 158 9.47 7.73 1.14
N LYS A 159 9.91 7.74 -0.13
CA LYS A 159 9.17 8.38 -1.22
C LYS A 159 8.00 7.52 -1.71
N VAL A 160 8.06 6.21 -1.45
CA VAL A 160 7.09 5.21 -1.88
C VAL A 160 6.58 4.44 -0.67
N LEU A 161 5.26 4.29 -0.56
CA LEU A 161 4.59 3.49 0.45
C LEU A 161 3.69 2.44 -0.20
N LEU A 162 3.96 1.19 0.11
CA LEU A 162 3.20 0.03 -0.36
C LEU A 162 2.36 -0.51 0.79
N LEU A 163 1.04 -0.58 0.60
CA LEU A 163 0.07 -1.01 1.62
C LEU A 163 -0.67 -2.26 1.13
N ASP A 164 -0.46 -3.39 1.80
CA ASP A 164 -1.06 -4.68 1.46
C ASP A 164 -2.24 -4.96 2.40
N GLU A 165 -3.47 -4.69 1.96
CA GLU A 165 -4.73 -4.83 2.71
C GLU A 165 -4.70 -4.23 4.13
N PRO A 166 -4.29 -2.96 4.31
CA PRO A 166 -4.04 -2.40 5.64
C PRO A 166 -5.28 -2.27 6.52
N LEU A 167 -6.48 -2.43 5.96
CA LEU A 167 -7.77 -2.22 6.64
C LEU A 167 -8.55 -3.53 6.83
N GLY A 168 -8.11 -4.65 6.24
CA GLY A 168 -8.89 -5.87 6.11
C GLY A 168 -9.29 -6.55 7.43
N ALA A 169 -8.48 -6.43 8.49
CA ALA A 169 -8.71 -7.07 9.79
C ALA A 169 -9.31 -6.14 10.85
N LEU A 170 -9.83 -4.96 10.45
CA LEU A 170 -10.32 -3.95 11.37
C LEU A 170 -11.85 -3.94 11.48
N ASP A 171 -12.36 -3.67 12.68
CA ASP A 171 -13.76 -3.31 12.89
C ASP A 171 -14.12 -2.00 12.19
N ALA A 172 -15.41 -1.72 12.01
CA ALA A 172 -15.89 -0.58 11.23
C ALA A 172 -15.41 0.79 11.75
N ILE A 173 -15.32 0.97 13.07
CA ILE A 173 -14.87 2.23 13.69
C ILE A 173 -13.36 2.40 13.47
N SER A 174 -12.57 1.41 13.85
CA SER A 174 -11.10 1.42 13.65
C SER A 174 -10.71 1.58 12.18
N ARG A 175 -11.49 1.02 11.26
CA ARG A 175 -11.32 1.14 9.82
C ARG A 175 -11.54 2.59 9.36
N GLY A 176 -12.64 3.23 9.78
CA GLY A 176 -12.92 4.63 9.50
C GLY A 176 -11.79 5.55 9.99
N ASP A 177 -11.41 5.38 11.26
CA ASP A 177 -10.32 6.17 11.87
C ASP A 177 -8.98 6.01 11.14
N LEU A 178 -8.67 4.81 10.64
CA LEU A 178 -7.42 4.57 9.91
C LEU A 178 -7.49 5.14 8.49
N GLN A 179 -8.65 5.09 7.83
CA GLN A 179 -8.85 5.75 6.54
C GLN A 179 -8.62 7.25 6.65
N ASP A 180 -9.19 7.91 7.68
CA ASP A 180 -8.98 9.34 7.94
C ASP A 180 -7.50 9.65 8.15
N ALA A 181 -6.80 8.84 8.94
CA ALA A 181 -5.37 9.01 9.16
C ALA A 181 -4.54 8.87 7.86
N ILE A 182 -4.90 7.94 6.96
CA ILE A 182 -4.23 7.79 5.66
C ILE A 182 -4.52 9.00 4.76
N VAL A 183 -5.77 9.50 4.73
CA VAL A 183 -6.13 10.72 3.97
C VAL A 183 -5.32 11.92 4.47
N GLU A 184 -5.28 12.14 5.78
CA GLU A 184 -4.52 13.23 6.40
C GLU A 184 -3.01 13.13 6.11
N LEU A 185 -2.47 11.92 6.20
CA LEU A 185 -1.07 11.63 5.87
C LEU A 185 -0.76 11.99 4.40
N ARG A 186 -1.63 11.64 3.46
CA ARG A 186 -1.45 12.00 2.04
C ARG A 186 -1.49 13.50 1.79
N GLN A 187 -2.31 14.24 2.54
CA GLN A 187 -2.35 15.70 2.43
C GLN A 187 -1.08 16.38 2.97
N ARG A 188 -0.47 15.79 3.99
CA ARG A 188 0.75 16.32 4.64
C ARG A 188 2.03 15.93 3.93
N LEU A 189 2.05 14.75 3.31
CA LEU A 189 3.26 14.19 2.70
C LEU A 189 3.06 13.98 1.20
N THR A 190 4.03 14.44 0.42
CA THR A 190 4.09 14.12 -1.02
C THR A 190 4.70 12.74 -1.20
N ILE A 191 3.92 11.69 -0.86
CA ILE A 191 4.36 10.30 -0.94
C ILE A 191 3.57 9.56 -2.02
N THR A 192 4.26 8.77 -2.82
CA THR A 192 3.63 7.88 -3.82
C THR A 192 3.14 6.62 -3.14
N MET A 193 1.89 6.22 -3.37
CA MET A 193 1.30 5.07 -2.70
C MET A 193 0.73 4.05 -3.68
N VAL A 194 0.91 2.76 -3.37
CA VAL A 194 0.11 1.68 -3.94
C VAL A 194 -0.61 0.98 -2.79
N LEU A 195 -1.93 0.95 -2.87
CA LEU A 195 -2.81 0.35 -1.88
C LEU A 195 -3.49 -0.89 -2.48
N VAL A 196 -3.32 -2.04 -1.88
CA VAL A 196 -4.11 -3.24 -2.18
C VAL A 196 -5.32 -3.30 -1.25
N THR A 197 -6.50 -3.48 -1.80
CA THR A 197 -7.73 -3.74 -1.04
C THR A 197 -8.70 -4.59 -1.87
N HIS A 198 -9.59 -5.31 -1.20
CA HIS A 198 -10.73 -5.96 -1.83
C HIS A 198 -12.02 -5.14 -1.73
N ASP A 199 -11.98 -4.01 -1.00
CA ASP A 199 -13.12 -3.12 -0.82
C ASP A 199 -12.99 -1.90 -1.76
N LEU A 200 -13.92 -1.81 -2.72
CA LEU A 200 -13.95 -0.70 -3.69
C LEU A 200 -14.25 0.66 -3.03
N ARG A 201 -14.96 0.68 -1.88
CA ARG A 201 -15.22 1.93 -1.13
C ARG A 201 -13.93 2.48 -0.52
N GLU A 202 -13.08 1.60 0.00
CA GLU A 202 -11.74 1.98 0.46
C GLU A 202 -10.90 2.54 -0.68
N ALA A 203 -10.89 1.84 -1.83
CA ALA A 203 -10.19 2.28 -3.02
C ALA A 203 -10.68 3.66 -3.51
N THR A 204 -11.99 3.88 -3.52
CA THR A 204 -12.62 5.14 -3.91
C THR A 204 -12.25 6.29 -2.97
N ARG A 205 -12.17 6.01 -1.66
CA ARG A 205 -11.83 7.03 -0.65
C ARG A 205 -10.35 7.38 -0.63
N LEU A 206 -9.49 6.39 -0.84
CA LEU A 206 -8.05 6.51 -0.61
C LEU A 206 -7.25 6.70 -1.91
N GLY A 207 -7.73 6.22 -3.05
CA GLY A 207 -7.02 6.27 -4.32
C GLY A 207 -7.37 7.48 -5.18
N ASP A 208 -6.38 8.02 -5.88
CA ASP A 208 -6.59 8.97 -6.98
C ASP A 208 -7.05 8.23 -8.25
N ARG A 209 -6.46 7.05 -8.46
CA ARG A 209 -6.83 6.11 -9.51
C ARG A 209 -7.05 4.72 -8.91
N ILE A 210 -7.91 3.96 -9.60
CA ILE A 210 -8.18 2.56 -9.27
C ILE A 210 -7.75 1.70 -10.45
N ALA A 211 -6.99 0.63 -10.16
CA ALA A 211 -6.69 -0.43 -11.11
C ALA A 211 -7.43 -1.70 -10.68
N VAL A 212 -8.39 -2.12 -11.49
CA VAL A 212 -9.18 -3.34 -11.25
C VAL A 212 -8.44 -4.53 -11.83
N MET A 213 -8.09 -5.50 -10.99
CA MET A 213 -7.36 -6.70 -11.37
C MET A 213 -8.26 -7.95 -11.35
N ARG A 214 -8.11 -8.81 -12.34
CA ARG A 214 -8.77 -10.11 -12.45
C ARG A 214 -7.85 -11.11 -13.12
N ALA A 215 -7.76 -12.33 -12.58
CA ALA A 215 -7.02 -13.45 -13.17
C ALA A 215 -5.59 -13.06 -13.65
N GLY A 216 -4.87 -12.26 -12.87
CA GLY A 216 -3.51 -11.85 -13.18
C GLY A 216 -3.37 -10.69 -14.17
N GLN A 217 -4.46 -10.08 -14.61
CA GLN A 217 -4.47 -8.94 -15.57
C GLN A 217 -5.12 -7.69 -14.98
N ILE A 218 -4.82 -6.52 -15.52
CA ILE A 218 -5.55 -5.28 -15.23
C ILE A 218 -6.68 -5.15 -16.27
N GLU A 219 -7.92 -5.27 -15.81
CA GLU A 219 -9.13 -5.12 -16.62
C GLU A 219 -9.39 -3.64 -17.00
N GLN A 220 -9.17 -2.75 -16.03
CA GLN A 220 -9.31 -1.30 -16.22
C GLN A 220 -8.47 -0.56 -15.18
N GLN A 221 -7.90 0.58 -15.59
CA GLN A 221 -7.30 1.54 -14.68
C GLN A 221 -7.77 2.94 -15.06
N ALA A 222 -8.35 3.65 -14.10
CA ALA A 222 -8.92 4.98 -14.35
C ALA A 222 -9.03 5.78 -13.05
N PRO A 223 -9.16 7.13 -13.12
CA PRO A 223 -9.67 7.91 -12.00
C PRO A 223 -11.02 7.38 -11.52
N THR A 224 -11.30 7.51 -10.24
CA THR A 224 -12.53 6.96 -9.64
C THR A 224 -13.80 7.38 -10.37
N SER A 225 -13.92 8.67 -10.72
CA SER A 225 -15.09 9.19 -11.44
C SER A 225 -15.30 8.56 -12.82
N GLU A 226 -14.21 8.32 -13.55
CA GLU A 226 -14.26 7.70 -14.87
C GLU A 226 -14.59 6.21 -14.77
N LEU A 227 -14.06 5.50 -13.76
CA LEU A 227 -14.33 4.09 -13.53
C LEU A 227 -15.83 3.84 -13.35
N TYR A 228 -16.52 4.69 -12.59
CA TYR A 228 -17.96 4.61 -12.35
C TYR A 228 -18.78 5.02 -13.57
N ALA A 229 -18.35 6.03 -14.32
CA ALA A 229 -19.06 6.53 -15.48
C ALA A 229 -18.97 5.59 -16.69
N SER A 230 -17.86 4.86 -16.84
CA SER A 230 -17.58 4.06 -18.04
C SER A 230 -16.81 2.77 -17.68
N PRO A 231 -17.49 1.76 -17.07
CA PRO A 231 -16.86 0.48 -16.80
C PRO A 231 -16.50 -0.25 -18.11
N ALA A 232 -15.22 -0.61 -18.27
CA ALA A 232 -14.69 -1.16 -19.53
C ALA A 232 -15.14 -2.61 -19.79
N THR A 233 -15.46 -3.37 -18.73
CA THR A 233 -15.86 -4.78 -18.85
C THR A 233 -17.08 -5.11 -17.99
N PRO A 234 -17.84 -6.18 -18.29
CA PRO A 234 -18.94 -6.64 -17.45
C PRO A 234 -18.48 -6.96 -16.01
N TYR A 235 -17.25 -7.40 -15.83
CA TYR A 235 -16.69 -7.68 -14.51
C TYR A 235 -16.53 -6.39 -13.70
N VAL A 236 -15.98 -5.34 -14.29
CA VAL A 236 -15.83 -4.03 -13.63
C VAL A 236 -17.21 -3.47 -13.27
N ALA A 237 -18.17 -3.50 -14.20
CA ALA A 237 -19.55 -3.06 -13.95
C ALA A 237 -20.20 -3.82 -12.78
N GLU A 238 -20.04 -5.13 -12.71
CA GLU A 238 -20.59 -5.96 -11.62
C GLU A 238 -19.91 -5.65 -10.28
N LEU A 239 -18.57 -5.43 -10.28
CA LEU A 239 -17.83 -5.06 -9.08
C LEU A 239 -18.32 -3.72 -8.50
N LEU A 240 -18.54 -2.72 -9.37
CA LEU A 240 -19.09 -1.40 -9.01
C LEU A 240 -20.50 -1.52 -8.43
N ARG A 241 -21.39 -2.27 -9.12
CA ARG A 241 -22.77 -2.49 -8.69
C ARG A 241 -22.85 -3.13 -7.30
N ARG A 242 -22.00 -4.12 -7.00
CA ARG A 242 -21.92 -4.74 -5.66
C ARG A 242 -21.46 -3.78 -4.59
N ALA A 243 -20.54 -2.89 -4.89
CA ALA A 243 -20.08 -1.87 -3.95
C ALA A 243 -21.19 -0.83 -3.62
N GLU A 244 -22.04 -0.49 -4.59
CA GLU A 244 -23.17 0.41 -4.41
C GLU A 244 -24.35 -0.26 -3.70
N GLY A 245 -24.67 -1.51 -4.05
CA GLY A 245 -25.79 -2.29 -3.50
C GLY A 245 -25.68 -2.62 -2.01
N GLY A 246 -24.53 -2.42 -1.40
CA GLY A 246 -24.36 -2.46 0.06
C GLY A 246 -24.88 -1.20 0.79
N ARG A 247 -25.48 -0.23 0.10
CA ARG A 247 -26.35 0.78 0.71
C ARG A 247 -27.73 0.14 0.93
N VAL A 248 -27.91 -0.49 2.08
CA VAL A 248 -29.26 -0.70 2.62
C VAL A 248 -29.82 0.70 2.82
N HIS A 249 -30.78 1.11 1.98
CA HIS A 249 -31.60 2.25 2.29
C HIS A 249 -32.31 1.98 3.62
N PRO A 250 -32.36 2.95 4.55
CA PRO A 250 -33.08 2.84 5.79
C PRO A 250 -34.58 2.69 5.53
#